data_97a03a204a3c27b6f5ca7d4ae76ee856
#
_entry.id   97a03a204a3c27b6f5ca7d4ae76ee856
#
_cell.length_a   1.000
_cell.length_b   1.000
_cell.length_c   1.000
_cell.angle_alpha   90.00
_cell.angle_beta   90.00
_cell.angle_gamma   90.00
#
_symmetry.space_group_name_H-M   'P 1'
#
loop_
_entity.id
_entity.type
_entity.pdbx_description
1 polymer ?
#
loop_
_entity_poly.entity_id
_entity_poly.type
_entity_poly.pdbx_seq_one_letter_code
_entity_poly.pdbx_strand_id
1 'polypeptide(L)'
;MNISGPAGVNISGPAGVNDHAAPGEVRILPVRGLPEFRPGDDLIGALVSAAPWLVVVVVVVTSKVVSKVEGRLITVTADPPARDAARRKLVAAEARRVLARRGRTLITVNSLGVVQAASGVDTSNVEHHEVALLPVDPDASATRLRAGLAETLGVDVAVVITDTMGRAWRVGQTDAAIGAAGLGVLHRYLGTVDRHGNELVTTEVAVADEIAAAADLVKGKLAGVPVAVLRGLARGDDGSTAADLIRPLADDLFWLGTDEAIDQGRAAGRADAVLLRRSVRSFRADPVDPGALRRAVGVALRAPAPHHTRPVRFVWLADRQVRRRLLDAMAQAWRADLRRDGLTEDRIERRVRRGDLLYDAPEVLVPLAVPDGAHAYPDVRRQAAEEAMFTVAAGAAVQGLLVALAAEGLGSCWVGSTLFCPDLVRAELALPPDWRPLGAIAVGHPTQPLQPRPPRDPDDGLLLR
;
A
#
# COMPACT_ATOMS: atom_id res chain seq x y z
N MET A 1 37.23 -38.80 -48.40
CA MET A 1 38.25 -38.39 -47.42
C MET A 1 37.62 -38.39 -46.05
N ASN A 2 37.96 -39.41 -45.25
CA ASN A 2 37.52 -39.53 -43.88
C ASN A 2 38.29 -38.52 -43.01
N ILE A 3 37.58 -37.71 -42.26
CA ILE A 3 38.18 -36.92 -41.20
C ILE A 3 37.67 -37.51 -39.88
N SER A 4 38.53 -38.29 -39.22
CA SER A 4 38.35 -38.79 -37.85
C SER A 4 38.42 -37.62 -36.87
N GLY A 5 37.27 -37.40 -36.13
CA GLY A 5 37.21 -36.50 -34.98
C GLY A 5 37.88 -37.12 -33.74
N PRO A 6 38.28 -36.30 -32.73
CA PRO A 6 39.01 -36.78 -31.58
C PRO A 6 38.14 -37.70 -30.71
N ALA A 7 38.79 -38.71 -30.11
CA ALA A 7 38.20 -39.74 -29.25
C ALA A 7 37.45 -39.09 -28.06
N GLY A 8 36.17 -39.41 -27.96
CA GLY A 8 35.34 -38.98 -26.86
C GLY A 8 35.81 -39.58 -25.53
N VAL A 9 36.02 -38.78 -24.54
CA VAL A 9 36.25 -39.15 -23.15
C VAL A 9 34.94 -39.76 -22.62
N ASN A 10 34.95 -41.05 -22.39
CA ASN A 10 33.80 -41.79 -21.82
C ASN A 10 33.78 -41.50 -20.31
N ILE A 11 33.00 -40.51 -19.89
CA ILE A 11 32.75 -40.26 -18.46
C ILE A 11 31.49 -40.97 -18.06
N SER A 12 31.64 -42.20 -17.54
CA SER A 12 30.54 -43.00 -16.98
C SER A 12 30.02 -42.36 -15.69
N GLY A 13 28.80 -41.84 -15.69
CA GLY A 13 28.05 -41.47 -14.49
C GLY A 13 27.75 -42.65 -13.58
N PRO A 14 27.12 -42.47 -12.42
CA PRO A 14 26.81 -43.57 -11.50
C PRO A 14 26.07 -44.66 -12.22
N ALA A 15 26.52 -45.90 -12.01
CA ALA A 15 26.09 -47.11 -12.74
C ALA A 15 24.55 -47.19 -12.83
N GLY A 16 24.01 -47.11 -14.06
CA GLY A 16 22.61 -47.28 -14.37
C GLY A 16 21.89 -46.08 -15.00
N VAL A 17 22.52 -44.92 -15.16
CA VAL A 17 21.90 -43.78 -15.84
C VAL A 17 22.38 -43.74 -17.29
N ASN A 18 21.50 -44.04 -18.26
CA ASN A 18 21.77 -43.77 -19.67
C ASN A 18 21.99 -42.25 -19.84
N ASP A 19 23.14 -41.84 -20.33
CA ASP A 19 23.59 -40.47 -20.36
C ASP A 19 22.85 -39.54 -21.34
N HIS A 20 21.97 -40.08 -22.20
CA HIS A 20 21.19 -39.30 -23.16
C HIS A 20 19.70 -39.50 -22.95
N ALA A 21 18.94 -38.40 -22.84
CA ALA A 21 17.49 -38.45 -22.93
C ALA A 21 17.08 -38.87 -24.35
N ALA A 22 16.05 -39.71 -24.48
CA ALA A 22 15.47 -40.03 -25.78
C ALA A 22 14.88 -38.73 -26.41
N PRO A 23 14.76 -38.63 -27.75
CA PRO A 23 14.11 -37.50 -28.37
C PRO A 23 12.74 -37.26 -27.78
N GLY A 24 12.51 -36.01 -27.29
CA GLY A 24 11.25 -35.63 -26.61
C GLY A 24 11.15 -36.04 -25.12
N GLU A 25 12.17 -36.64 -24.53
CA GLU A 25 12.23 -36.95 -23.10
C GLU A 25 12.96 -35.83 -22.33
N VAL A 26 12.35 -35.34 -21.26
CA VAL A 26 13.00 -34.41 -20.31
C VAL A 26 13.28 -35.18 -19.01
N ARG A 27 14.52 -35.16 -18.55
CA ARG A 27 14.96 -35.77 -17.29
C ARG A 27 15.37 -34.73 -16.30
N ILE A 28 14.95 -34.86 -15.05
CA ILE A 28 15.33 -33.96 -13.95
C ILE A 28 16.08 -34.78 -12.91
N LEU A 29 17.32 -34.41 -12.62
CA LEU A 29 18.23 -35.16 -11.78
C LEU A 29 18.66 -34.27 -10.58
N PRO A 30 18.58 -34.77 -9.33
CA PRO A 30 19.10 -34.07 -8.16
C PRO A 30 20.65 -34.17 -8.13
N VAL A 31 21.32 -33.04 -7.81
CA VAL A 31 22.75 -33.06 -7.49
C VAL A 31 22.91 -33.27 -5.99
N ARG A 32 23.41 -34.45 -5.61
CA ARG A 32 23.61 -34.85 -4.22
C ARG A 32 25.06 -34.70 -3.78
N GLY A 33 25.30 -34.66 -2.45
CA GLY A 33 26.65 -34.62 -1.90
C GLY A 33 27.29 -33.20 -1.88
N LEU A 34 26.50 -32.16 -2.13
CA LEU A 34 26.98 -30.81 -1.97
C LEU A 34 27.13 -30.48 -0.47
N PRO A 35 28.18 -29.71 -0.08
CA PRO A 35 28.40 -29.31 1.29
C PRO A 35 27.39 -28.26 1.75
N GLU A 36 27.36 -27.98 3.07
CA GLU A 36 26.77 -26.74 3.57
C GLU A 36 27.67 -25.57 3.21
N PHE A 37 27.14 -24.61 2.41
CA PHE A 37 27.89 -23.49 1.89
C PHE A 37 27.97 -22.31 2.89
N ARG A 38 29.11 -21.61 2.85
CA ARG A 38 29.41 -20.40 3.62
C ARG A 38 29.96 -19.30 2.71
N PRO A 39 30.04 -18.05 3.17
CA PRO A 39 30.59 -16.95 2.37
C PRO A 39 32.01 -17.25 1.88
N GLY A 40 32.19 -17.13 0.56
CA GLY A 40 33.46 -17.35 -0.11
C GLY A 40 33.77 -18.80 -0.52
N ASP A 41 32.89 -19.76 -0.25
CA ASP A 41 33.07 -21.14 -0.69
C ASP A 41 33.01 -21.26 -2.21
N ASP A 42 33.78 -22.22 -2.74
CA ASP A 42 33.84 -22.52 -4.18
C ASP A 42 32.63 -23.37 -4.61
N LEU A 43 31.55 -22.70 -5.01
CA LEU A 43 30.36 -23.36 -5.53
C LEU A 43 30.63 -24.09 -6.85
N ILE A 44 31.50 -23.56 -7.73
CA ILE A 44 31.81 -24.17 -9.02
C ILE A 44 32.55 -25.49 -8.82
N GLY A 45 33.63 -25.47 -8.02
CA GLY A 45 34.39 -26.67 -7.68
C GLY A 45 33.55 -27.76 -6.99
N ALA A 46 32.63 -27.35 -6.09
CA ALA A 46 31.71 -28.26 -5.45
C ALA A 46 30.73 -28.89 -6.45
N LEU A 47 30.19 -28.12 -7.39
CA LEU A 47 29.29 -28.60 -8.44
C LEU A 47 30.02 -29.58 -9.38
N VAL A 48 31.22 -29.25 -9.82
CA VAL A 48 32.07 -30.10 -10.68
C VAL A 48 32.37 -31.42 -9.98
N SER A 49 32.69 -31.40 -8.70
CA SER A 49 32.98 -32.60 -7.91
C SER A 49 31.76 -33.47 -7.70
N ALA A 50 30.60 -32.87 -7.42
CA ALA A 50 29.37 -33.62 -7.17
C ALA A 50 28.68 -34.13 -8.45
N ALA A 51 28.89 -33.42 -9.58
CA ALA A 51 28.24 -33.74 -10.85
C ALA A 51 29.22 -33.62 -12.05
N PRO A 52 30.27 -34.45 -12.12
CA PRO A 52 31.23 -34.41 -13.22
C PRO A 52 30.60 -34.77 -14.58
N TRP A 53 29.36 -35.24 -14.58
CA TRP A 53 28.55 -35.65 -15.73
C TRP A 53 27.68 -34.53 -16.32
N LEU A 54 27.95 -33.24 -15.96
CA LEU A 54 27.25 -32.11 -16.54
C LEU A 54 27.63 -31.95 -18.02
N VAL A 55 26.71 -32.26 -18.92
CA VAL A 55 26.87 -32.14 -20.39
C VAL A 55 25.56 -31.67 -21.00
N VAL A 56 25.59 -30.57 -21.76
CA VAL A 56 24.41 -30.04 -22.50
C VAL A 56 23.13 -30.03 -21.64
N VAL A 57 23.14 -29.30 -20.55
CA VAL A 57 22.10 -29.30 -19.52
C VAL A 57 21.71 -27.90 -19.08
N VAL A 58 20.60 -27.83 -18.36
CA VAL A 58 20.24 -26.66 -17.56
C VAL A 58 20.56 -26.97 -16.09
N VAL A 59 21.42 -26.21 -15.47
CA VAL A 59 21.76 -26.31 -14.04
C VAL A 59 20.84 -25.37 -13.28
N VAL A 60 20.04 -25.90 -12.36
CA VAL A 60 19.08 -25.13 -11.56
C VAL A 60 19.55 -25.06 -10.12
N VAL A 61 19.87 -23.87 -9.65
CA VAL A 61 20.45 -23.62 -8.33
C VAL A 61 19.48 -22.80 -7.49
N THR A 62 19.22 -23.20 -6.23
CA THR A 62 18.42 -22.37 -5.32
C THR A 62 19.19 -21.08 -4.97
N SER A 63 18.48 -19.96 -4.95
CA SER A 63 19.02 -18.63 -4.56
C SER A 63 19.77 -18.66 -3.24
N LYS A 64 19.34 -19.46 -2.30
CA LYS A 64 19.94 -19.56 -0.96
C LYS A 64 21.38 -20.01 -0.96
N VAL A 65 21.76 -20.93 -1.83
CA VAL A 65 23.17 -21.34 -1.97
C VAL A 65 24.00 -20.19 -2.51
N VAL A 66 23.52 -19.52 -3.55
CA VAL A 66 24.17 -18.34 -4.11
C VAL A 66 24.29 -17.23 -3.06
N SER A 67 23.21 -16.96 -2.32
CA SER A 67 23.21 -16.00 -1.22
C SER A 67 24.24 -16.31 -0.14
N LYS A 68 24.38 -17.59 0.24
CA LYS A 68 25.38 -18.05 1.22
C LYS A 68 26.78 -17.75 0.73
N VAL A 69 27.11 -18.20 -0.48
CA VAL A 69 28.46 -18.04 -1.09
C VAL A 69 28.82 -16.57 -1.30
N GLU A 70 27.85 -15.75 -1.69
CA GLU A 70 28.03 -14.31 -1.92
C GLU A 70 27.95 -13.44 -0.64
N GLY A 71 27.89 -14.08 0.54
CA GLY A 71 27.90 -13.36 1.81
C GLY A 71 26.61 -12.58 2.11
N ARG A 72 25.47 -13.03 1.56
CA ARG A 72 24.14 -12.42 1.83
C ARG A 72 23.44 -12.99 3.06
N LEU A 73 24.21 -13.58 3.99
CA LEU A 73 23.77 -13.97 5.31
C LEU A 73 23.94 -12.82 6.30
N ILE A 74 22.87 -12.46 6.99
CA ILE A 74 22.91 -11.41 8.02
C ILE A 74 22.79 -12.05 9.38
N THR A 75 23.79 -11.80 10.25
CA THR A 75 23.75 -12.25 11.64
C THR A 75 22.70 -11.47 12.42
N VAL A 76 21.84 -12.18 13.14
CA VAL A 76 20.78 -11.63 13.97
C VAL A 76 20.79 -12.35 15.33
N THR A 77 20.06 -11.84 16.32
CA THR A 77 19.90 -12.54 17.59
C THR A 77 19.12 -13.85 17.42
N ALA A 78 19.44 -14.85 18.20
CA ALA A 78 18.71 -16.13 18.22
C ALA A 78 17.39 -16.05 19.02
N ASP A 79 17.17 -15.00 19.82
CA ASP A 79 15.91 -14.77 20.55
C ASP A 79 14.74 -14.60 19.56
N PRO A 80 13.70 -15.44 19.60
CA PRO A 80 12.68 -15.47 18.55
C PRO A 80 11.93 -14.14 18.33
N PRO A 81 11.49 -13.39 19.38
CA PRO A 81 10.87 -12.07 19.18
C PRO A 81 11.80 -11.04 18.54
N ALA A 82 13.05 -10.98 19.01
CA ALA A 82 14.04 -10.04 18.50
C ALA A 82 14.51 -10.42 17.09
N ARG A 83 14.64 -11.73 16.80
CA ARG A 83 14.91 -12.25 15.45
C ARG A 83 13.80 -11.85 14.46
N ASP A 84 12.54 -12.01 14.82
CA ASP A 84 11.42 -11.60 13.99
C ASP A 84 11.38 -10.08 13.77
N ALA A 85 11.72 -9.28 14.79
CA ALA A 85 11.86 -7.83 14.64
C ALA A 85 13.00 -7.44 13.68
N ALA A 86 14.16 -8.10 13.77
CA ALA A 86 15.28 -7.91 12.86
C ALA A 86 14.92 -8.31 11.43
N ARG A 87 14.26 -9.46 11.25
CA ARG A 87 13.76 -9.90 9.95
C ARG A 87 12.84 -8.86 9.32
N ARG A 88 11.88 -8.30 10.08
CA ARG A 88 10.97 -7.25 9.56
C ARG A 88 11.70 -5.99 9.10
N LYS A 89 12.77 -5.59 9.80
CA LYS A 89 13.62 -4.47 9.37
C LYS A 89 14.32 -4.78 8.05
N LEU A 90 14.83 -6.00 7.89
CA LEU A 90 15.46 -6.44 6.63
C LEU A 90 14.43 -6.49 5.48
N VAL A 91 13.24 -7.01 5.74
CA VAL A 91 12.15 -6.99 4.73
C VAL A 91 11.83 -5.56 4.28
N ALA A 92 11.79 -4.61 5.21
CA ALA A 92 11.54 -3.21 4.87
C ALA A 92 12.71 -2.57 4.09
N ALA A 93 13.95 -2.96 4.40
CA ALA A 93 15.14 -2.46 3.71
C ALA A 93 15.27 -3.01 2.28
N GLU A 94 14.91 -4.29 2.05
CA GLU A 94 14.93 -4.93 0.73
C GLU A 94 13.69 -4.58 -0.12
N ALA A 95 12.65 -3.96 0.47
CA ALA A 95 11.43 -3.58 -0.24
C ALA A 95 11.57 -2.21 -0.91
N ARG A 96 11.45 -2.17 -2.24
CA ARG A 96 11.25 -0.90 -2.98
C ARG A 96 9.84 -0.36 -2.79
N ARG A 97 8.85 -1.26 -2.68
CA ARG A 97 7.44 -0.91 -2.54
C ARG A 97 6.67 -2.02 -1.83
N VAL A 98 5.72 -1.65 -0.98
CA VAL A 98 4.74 -2.57 -0.39
C VAL A 98 3.47 -2.51 -1.22
N LEU A 99 3.06 -3.62 -1.80
CA LEU A 99 1.85 -3.74 -2.63
C LEU A 99 0.62 -4.15 -1.82
N ALA A 100 0.80 -5.08 -0.88
CA ALA A 100 -0.29 -5.57 -0.06
C ALA A 100 0.20 -6.01 1.33
N ARG A 101 -0.74 -5.94 2.30
CA ARG A 101 -0.51 -6.43 3.67
C ARG A 101 -1.70 -7.25 4.14
N ARG A 102 -1.44 -8.43 4.67
CA ARG A 102 -2.44 -9.24 5.36
C ARG A 102 -1.85 -9.86 6.63
N GLY A 103 -2.29 -9.41 7.77
CA GLY A 103 -1.71 -9.81 9.05
C GLY A 103 -0.22 -9.48 9.11
N ARG A 104 0.63 -10.50 9.28
CA ARG A 104 2.11 -10.35 9.31
C ARG A 104 2.77 -10.47 7.94
N THR A 105 2.03 -10.85 6.90
CA THR A 105 2.55 -11.03 5.55
C THR A 105 2.52 -9.73 4.78
N LEU A 106 3.67 -9.36 4.20
CA LEU A 106 3.82 -8.27 3.24
C LEU A 106 4.08 -8.86 1.86
N ILE A 107 3.39 -8.37 0.86
CA ILE A 107 3.75 -8.57 -0.55
C ILE A 107 4.44 -7.29 -1.00
N THR A 108 5.65 -7.44 -1.51
CA THR A 108 6.52 -6.31 -1.84
C THR A 108 7.10 -6.47 -3.24
N VAL A 109 7.42 -5.36 -3.87
CA VAL A 109 8.40 -5.31 -4.95
C VAL A 109 9.76 -5.20 -4.27
N ASN A 110 10.63 -6.17 -4.45
CA ASN A 110 11.96 -6.18 -3.83
C ASN A 110 13.02 -5.39 -4.62
N SER A 111 14.28 -5.45 -4.17
CA SER A 111 15.42 -4.79 -4.82
C SER A 111 15.67 -5.26 -6.25
N LEU A 112 15.29 -6.49 -6.60
CA LEU A 112 15.37 -7.04 -7.96
C LEU A 112 14.21 -6.63 -8.87
N GLY A 113 13.14 -6.02 -8.32
CA GLY A 113 11.91 -5.74 -9.04
C GLY A 113 10.88 -6.88 -8.99
N VAL A 114 11.19 -7.98 -8.33
CA VAL A 114 10.33 -9.16 -8.23
C VAL A 114 9.24 -8.92 -7.18
N VAL A 115 8.00 -9.26 -7.52
CA VAL A 115 6.85 -9.20 -6.60
C VAL A 115 6.76 -10.50 -5.81
N GLN A 116 7.03 -10.45 -4.52
CA GLN A 116 6.96 -11.62 -3.66
C GLN A 116 6.71 -11.30 -2.19
N ALA A 117 6.45 -12.34 -1.40
CA ALA A 117 6.29 -12.20 0.04
C ALA A 117 7.62 -11.86 0.72
N ALA A 118 7.56 -10.92 1.66
CA ALA A 118 8.68 -10.56 2.54
C ALA A 118 10.00 -10.22 1.80
N SER A 119 9.92 -9.64 0.60
CA SER A 119 11.06 -9.22 -0.23
C SER A 119 12.07 -10.35 -0.51
N GLY A 120 11.70 -11.61 -0.38
CA GLY A 120 12.60 -12.77 -0.48
C GLY A 120 13.50 -12.98 0.76
N VAL A 121 13.29 -12.25 1.83
CA VAL A 121 14.03 -12.41 3.09
C VAL A 121 13.59 -13.71 3.78
N ASP A 122 14.49 -14.68 3.89
CA ASP A 122 14.19 -16.03 4.39
C ASP A 122 14.98 -16.37 5.65
N THR A 123 14.37 -17.17 6.51
CA THR A 123 14.95 -17.68 7.75
C THR A 123 14.98 -19.21 7.79
N SER A 124 14.60 -19.87 6.68
CA SER A 124 14.63 -21.32 6.54
C SER A 124 15.97 -21.81 5.99
N ASN A 125 16.44 -23.00 6.39
CA ASN A 125 17.71 -23.60 5.97
C ASN A 125 18.93 -22.69 6.16
N VAL A 126 18.93 -21.89 7.25
CA VAL A 126 20.04 -21.11 7.79
C VAL A 126 20.09 -21.31 9.28
N GLU A 127 21.20 -20.94 9.93
CA GLU A 127 21.33 -21.05 11.38
C GLU A 127 20.32 -20.17 12.12
N HIS A 128 20.01 -20.51 13.38
CA HIS A 128 19.03 -19.76 14.18
C HIS A 128 19.39 -18.28 14.37
N HIS A 129 20.66 -17.94 14.25
CA HIS A 129 21.18 -16.57 14.35
C HIS A 129 21.45 -15.91 13.00
N GLU A 130 20.91 -16.47 11.91
CA GLU A 130 21.08 -15.95 10.55
C GLU A 130 19.75 -15.70 9.85
N VAL A 131 19.79 -14.77 8.91
CA VAL A 131 18.73 -14.46 7.92
C VAL A 131 19.38 -14.34 6.54
N ALA A 132 18.82 -15.03 5.54
CA ALA A 132 19.30 -14.94 4.18
C ALA A 132 18.53 -13.85 3.42
N LEU A 133 19.28 -13.01 2.70
CA LEU A 133 18.79 -12.09 1.68
C LEU A 133 19.01 -12.71 0.30
N LEU A 134 18.31 -12.25 -0.72
CA LEU A 134 18.54 -12.68 -2.09
C LEU A 134 19.92 -12.21 -2.58
N PRO A 135 20.51 -12.86 -3.61
CA PRO A 135 21.67 -12.35 -4.31
C PRO A 135 21.42 -10.92 -4.82
N VAL A 136 22.46 -10.10 -4.86
CA VAL A 136 22.33 -8.70 -5.31
C VAL A 136 21.96 -8.62 -6.80
N ASP A 137 22.57 -9.48 -7.60
CA ASP A 137 22.34 -9.59 -9.04
C ASP A 137 22.39 -11.08 -9.43
N PRO A 138 21.24 -11.77 -9.37
CA PRO A 138 21.21 -13.20 -9.66
C PRO A 138 21.46 -13.54 -11.13
N ASP A 139 21.18 -12.64 -12.08
CA ASP A 139 21.53 -12.84 -13.50
C ASP A 139 23.05 -12.82 -13.71
N ALA A 140 23.75 -11.87 -13.10
CA ALA A 140 25.20 -11.85 -13.09
C ALA A 140 25.79 -13.08 -12.38
N SER A 141 25.14 -13.56 -11.30
CA SER A 141 25.55 -14.79 -10.61
C SER A 141 25.38 -16.02 -11.50
N ALA A 142 24.26 -16.13 -12.23
CA ALA A 142 24.03 -17.19 -13.20
C ALA A 142 25.09 -17.16 -14.33
N THR A 143 25.42 -15.97 -14.81
CA THR A 143 26.47 -15.78 -15.84
C THR A 143 27.84 -16.24 -15.34
N ARG A 144 28.22 -15.87 -14.10
CA ARG A 144 29.49 -16.32 -13.49
C ARG A 144 29.54 -17.83 -13.32
N LEU A 145 28.45 -18.45 -12.85
CA LEU A 145 28.36 -19.91 -12.71
C LEU A 145 28.49 -20.61 -14.07
N ARG A 146 27.79 -20.13 -15.10
CA ARG A 146 27.88 -20.63 -16.47
C ARG A 146 29.31 -20.60 -16.99
N ALA A 147 29.96 -19.43 -16.89
CA ALA A 147 31.33 -19.25 -17.35
C ALA A 147 32.32 -20.17 -16.62
N GLY A 148 32.26 -20.25 -15.30
CA GLY A 148 33.15 -21.13 -14.52
C GLY A 148 32.93 -22.62 -14.77
N LEU A 149 31.68 -23.06 -14.98
CA LEU A 149 31.40 -24.45 -15.38
C LEU A 149 31.96 -24.73 -16.81
N ALA A 150 31.79 -23.80 -17.73
CA ALA A 150 32.36 -23.91 -19.09
C ALA A 150 33.88 -23.99 -19.07
N GLU A 151 34.55 -23.14 -18.29
CA GLU A 151 35.99 -23.14 -18.13
C GLU A 151 36.50 -24.46 -17.53
N THR A 152 35.84 -24.98 -16.51
CA THR A 152 36.30 -26.14 -15.75
C THR A 152 36.01 -27.45 -16.45
N LEU A 153 34.81 -27.58 -17.05
CA LEU A 153 34.34 -28.84 -17.66
C LEU A 153 34.44 -28.86 -19.20
N GLY A 154 34.70 -27.69 -19.84
CA GLY A 154 34.66 -27.57 -21.30
C GLY A 154 33.27 -27.73 -21.91
N VAL A 155 32.21 -27.47 -21.16
CA VAL A 155 30.82 -27.69 -21.56
C VAL A 155 30.00 -26.42 -21.57
N ASP A 156 29.10 -26.25 -22.54
CA ASP A 156 28.14 -25.17 -22.53
C ASP A 156 26.86 -25.61 -21.81
N VAL A 157 26.61 -25.02 -20.66
CA VAL A 157 25.40 -25.24 -19.83
C VAL A 157 24.60 -23.95 -19.72
N ALA A 158 23.29 -24.06 -19.55
CA ALA A 158 22.48 -22.96 -19.04
C ALA A 158 22.40 -23.01 -17.51
N VAL A 159 22.23 -21.87 -16.88
CA VAL A 159 22.06 -21.76 -15.42
C VAL A 159 20.78 -21.00 -15.13
N VAL A 160 19.96 -21.53 -14.21
CA VAL A 160 18.78 -20.87 -13.65
C VAL A 160 18.93 -20.80 -12.14
N ILE A 161 18.82 -19.60 -11.57
CA ILE A 161 18.78 -19.39 -10.12
C ILE A 161 17.31 -19.21 -9.73
N THR A 162 16.85 -19.98 -8.71
CA THR A 162 15.44 -20.04 -8.34
C THR A 162 15.18 -19.58 -6.92
N ASP A 163 14.01 -18.99 -6.69
CA ASP A 163 13.49 -18.75 -5.35
C ASP A 163 12.06 -19.26 -5.21
N THR A 164 11.68 -19.68 -3.99
CA THR A 164 10.35 -20.25 -3.74
C THR A 164 9.35 -19.13 -3.48
N MET A 165 8.31 -19.01 -4.32
CA MET A 165 7.34 -17.93 -4.28
C MET A 165 5.92 -18.42 -4.06
N GLY A 166 5.11 -17.60 -3.37
CA GLY A 166 3.66 -17.72 -3.37
C GLY A 166 3.09 -17.33 -4.74
N ARG A 167 1.91 -17.82 -5.05
CA ARG A 167 1.23 -17.56 -6.32
C ARG A 167 -0.02 -16.72 -6.08
N ALA A 168 -0.24 -15.68 -6.87
CA ALA A 168 -1.50 -14.95 -6.88
C ALA A 168 -2.67 -15.92 -7.20
N TRP A 169 -3.79 -15.77 -6.51
CA TRP A 169 -5.04 -16.53 -6.71
C TRP A 169 -4.97 -18.05 -6.47
N ARG A 170 -3.83 -18.60 -6.07
CA ARG A 170 -3.68 -20.05 -5.86
C ARG A 170 -3.02 -20.35 -4.51
N VAL A 171 -3.40 -21.47 -3.91
CA VAL A 171 -2.74 -22.01 -2.72
C VAL A 171 -1.47 -22.74 -3.13
N GLY A 172 -0.47 -22.72 -2.26
CA GLY A 172 0.84 -23.36 -2.45
C GLY A 172 1.87 -22.42 -3.02
N GLN A 173 3.11 -22.83 -2.93
CA GLN A 173 4.30 -22.16 -3.44
C GLN A 173 4.87 -22.96 -4.60
N THR A 174 5.70 -22.34 -5.41
CA THR A 174 6.50 -22.96 -6.46
C THR A 174 7.79 -22.19 -6.60
N ASP A 175 8.85 -22.83 -7.10
CA ASP A 175 10.04 -22.10 -7.48
C ASP A 175 9.78 -21.29 -8.76
N ALA A 176 10.34 -20.09 -8.80
CA ALA A 176 10.38 -19.21 -9.96
C ALA A 176 11.83 -18.80 -10.24
N ALA A 177 12.13 -18.51 -11.49
CA ALA A 177 13.45 -18.04 -11.89
C ALA A 177 13.65 -16.58 -11.47
N ILE A 178 14.76 -16.30 -10.78
CA ILE A 178 15.17 -14.95 -10.41
C ILE A 178 16.51 -14.56 -11.01
N GLY A 179 17.23 -15.51 -11.62
CA GLY A 179 18.44 -15.30 -12.37
C GLY A 179 18.58 -16.37 -13.44
N ALA A 180 19.06 -16.00 -14.65
CA ALA A 180 19.21 -16.91 -15.76
C ALA A 180 20.38 -16.53 -16.66
N ALA A 181 21.03 -17.54 -17.26
CA ALA A 181 22.05 -17.37 -18.29
C ALA A 181 22.10 -18.57 -19.21
N GLY A 182 22.27 -18.35 -20.51
CA GLY A 182 22.47 -19.40 -21.51
C GLY A 182 21.22 -20.10 -22.01
N LEU A 183 20.03 -19.46 -21.81
CA LEU A 183 18.78 -19.93 -22.37
C LEU A 183 17.82 -18.74 -22.59
N GLY A 184 16.89 -18.88 -23.54
CA GLY A 184 15.77 -17.96 -23.68
C GLY A 184 14.79 -18.19 -22.53
N VAL A 185 14.55 -17.14 -21.73
CA VAL A 185 13.67 -17.24 -20.52
C VAL A 185 12.19 -17.26 -20.89
N LEU A 186 11.84 -16.70 -22.05
CA LEU A 186 10.48 -16.66 -22.61
C LEU A 186 10.47 -17.36 -23.99
N HIS A 187 9.44 -18.17 -24.24
CA HIS A 187 9.14 -18.64 -25.57
C HIS A 187 7.91 -17.92 -26.11
N ARG A 188 8.12 -17.11 -27.13
CA ARG A 188 7.08 -16.26 -27.72
C ARG A 188 6.48 -16.89 -28.96
N TYR A 189 5.17 -17.08 -28.96
CA TYR A 189 4.40 -17.57 -30.11
C TYR A 189 3.80 -16.44 -30.94
N LEU A 190 4.05 -15.18 -30.57
CA LEU A 190 3.53 -14.01 -31.29
C LEU A 190 3.87 -14.07 -32.78
N GLY A 191 2.87 -13.89 -33.64
CA GLY A 191 3.01 -13.94 -35.09
C GLY A 191 3.10 -15.36 -35.68
N THR A 192 2.96 -16.41 -34.86
CA THR A 192 2.80 -17.78 -35.35
C THR A 192 1.31 -18.14 -35.46
N VAL A 193 1.02 -19.22 -36.18
CA VAL A 193 -0.34 -19.74 -36.34
C VAL A 193 -0.45 -21.14 -35.74
N ASP A 194 -1.60 -21.43 -35.14
CA ASP A 194 -1.88 -22.77 -34.66
C ASP A 194 -2.18 -23.74 -35.82
N ARG A 195 -2.36 -25.05 -35.52
CA ARG A 195 -2.67 -26.07 -36.55
C ARG A 195 -3.99 -25.84 -37.30
N HIS A 196 -4.83 -24.93 -36.80
CA HIS A 196 -6.12 -24.57 -37.42
C HIS A 196 -6.04 -23.25 -38.17
N GLY A 197 -4.86 -22.60 -38.22
CA GLY A 197 -4.65 -21.32 -38.91
C GLY A 197 -4.99 -20.08 -38.06
N ASN A 198 -5.26 -20.22 -36.75
CA ASN A 198 -5.51 -19.06 -35.88
C ASN A 198 -4.17 -18.44 -35.49
N GLU A 199 -4.04 -17.12 -35.61
CA GLU A 199 -2.87 -16.38 -35.20
C GLU A 199 -2.78 -16.31 -33.67
N LEU A 200 -1.60 -16.58 -33.13
CA LEU A 200 -1.29 -16.48 -31.70
C LEU A 200 -0.76 -15.07 -31.40
N VAL A 201 -1.61 -14.24 -30.79
CA VAL A 201 -1.33 -12.80 -30.61
C VAL A 201 -0.78 -12.42 -29.21
N THR A 202 -0.90 -13.32 -28.22
CA THR A 202 -0.52 -13.00 -26.82
C THR A 202 0.20 -14.16 -26.10
N THR A 203 0.44 -15.30 -26.74
CA THR A 203 0.95 -16.47 -26.05
C THR A 203 2.46 -16.37 -25.88
N GLU A 204 2.88 -16.25 -24.62
CA GLU A 204 4.27 -16.33 -24.19
C GLU A 204 4.37 -17.35 -23.03
N VAL A 205 5.34 -18.26 -23.10
CA VAL A 205 5.62 -19.26 -22.08
C VAL A 205 6.85 -18.85 -21.30
N ALA A 206 6.74 -18.78 -19.97
CA ALA A 206 7.84 -18.48 -19.07
C ALA A 206 8.70 -19.74 -18.86
N VAL A 207 9.53 -20.09 -19.84
CA VAL A 207 10.31 -21.33 -19.87
C VAL A 207 11.22 -21.45 -18.66
N ALA A 208 11.85 -20.37 -18.22
CA ALA A 208 12.72 -20.42 -17.05
C ALA A 208 11.94 -20.70 -15.75
N ASP A 209 10.69 -20.21 -15.62
CA ASP A 209 9.83 -20.52 -14.47
C ASP A 209 9.34 -21.99 -14.51
N GLU A 210 9.03 -22.52 -15.70
CA GLU A 210 8.68 -23.94 -15.83
C GLU A 210 9.86 -24.84 -15.45
N ILE A 211 11.08 -24.50 -15.86
CA ILE A 211 12.31 -25.18 -15.46
C ILE A 211 12.51 -25.08 -13.94
N ALA A 212 12.33 -23.90 -13.36
CA ALA A 212 12.47 -23.66 -11.92
C ALA A 212 11.49 -24.55 -11.12
N ALA A 213 10.22 -24.53 -11.50
CA ALA A 213 9.17 -25.33 -10.87
C ALA A 213 9.38 -26.83 -11.02
N ALA A 214 9.80 -27.28 -12.20
CA ALA A 214 10.09 -28.69 -12.47
C ALA A 214 11.29 -29.18 -11.64
N ALA A 215 12.34 -28.39 -11.51
CA ALA A 215 13.51 -28.71 -10.69
C ALA A 215 13.19 -28.84 -9.20
N ASP A 216 12.23 -28.07 -8.68
CA ASP A 216 11.81 -28.13 -7.27
C ASP A 216 11.22 -29.49 -6.90
N LEU A 217 10.63 -30.23 -7.85
CA LEU A 217 10.09 -31.58 -7.63
C LEU A 217 11.14 -32.56 -7.12
N VAL A 218 12.41 -32.39 -7.50
CA VAL A 218 13.51 -33.29 -7.08
C VAL A 218 14.43 -32.64 -6.02
N LYS A 219 14.47 -31.33 -5.90
CA LYS A 219 15.19 -30.64 -4.84
C LYS A 219 14.50 -30.83 -3.50
N GLY A 220 13.21 -30.53 -3.46
CA GLY A 220 12.40 -30.55 -2.25
C GLY A 220 12.90 -29.61 -1.16
N LYS A 221 12.16 -29.54 -0.05
CA LYS A 221 12.47 -28.56 1.02
C LYS A 221 13.42 -29.08 2.10
N LEU A 222 13.42 -30.38 2.37
CA LEU A 222 14.10 -30.99 3.52
C LEU A 222 15.21 -31.97 3.12
N ALA A 223 15.38 -32.24 1.82
CA ALA A 223 16.32 -33.25 1.33
C ALA A 223 17.78 -32.80 1.30
N GLY A 224 18.08 -31.53 1.57
CA GLY A 224 19.45 -30.98 1.46
C GLY A 224 19.99 -31.00 0.03
N VAL A 225 19.12 -30.93 -0.97
CA VAL A 225 19.45 -31.00 -2.40
C VAL A 225 19.17 -29.61 -3.01
N PRO A 226 20.13 -28.67 -2.99
CA PRO A 226 19.89 -27.30 -3.44
C PRO A 226 20.04 -27.13 -4.96
N VAL A 227 20.48 -28.16 -5.68
CA VAL A 227 20.76 -28.08 -7.11
C VAL A 227 20.14 -29.27 -7.83
N ALA A 228 19.53 -29.00 -8.98
CA ALA A 228 19.03 -30.00 -9.91
C ALA A 228 19.55 -29.71 -11.33
N VAL A 229 19.49 -30.72 -12.18
CA VAL A 229 19.92 -30.63 -13.57
C VAL A 229 18.79 -31.12 -14.47
N LEU A 230 18.45 -30.38 -15.50
CA LEU A 230 17.52 -30.77 -16.54
C LEU A 230 18.28 -31.20 -17.79
N ARG A 231 17.88 -32.33 -18.41
CA ARG A 231 18.36 -32.81 -19.69
C ARG A 231 17.23 -33.04 -20.68
N GLY A 232 17.55 -32.97 -21.97
CA GLY A 232 16.59 -33.24 -23.04
C GLY A 232 15.71 -32.07 -23.43
N LEU A 233 15.86 -30.90 -22.78
CA LEU A 233 15.20 -29.70 -23.20
C LEU A 233 15.99 -29.03 -24.33
N ALA A 234 15.35 -28.79 -25.47
CA ALA A 234 15.90 -27.92 -26.51
C ALA A 234 15.92 -26.48 -25.99
N ARG A 235 17.09 -25.88 -25.90
CA ARG A 235 17.28 -24.52 -25.45
C ARG A 235 17.84 -23.64 -26.57
N GLY A 236 17.21 -22.48 -26.77
CA GLY A 236 17.81 -21.37 -27.50
C GLY A 236 18.42 -20.39 -26.50
N ASP A 237 19.57 -19.85 -26.81
CA ASP A 237 20.14 -18.73 -26.07
C ASP A 237 19.90 -17.46 -26.91
N ASP A 238 19.03 -16.60 -26.46
CA ASP A 238 18.68 -15.32 -27.09
C ASP A 238 19.27 -14.12 -26.34
N GLY A 239 20.09 -14.40 -25.32
CA GLY A 239 20.71 -13.39 -24.46
C GLY A 239 19.76 -12.81 -23.41
N SER A 240 18.53 -13.32 -23.29
CA SER A 240 17.60 -12.87 -22.26
C SER A 240 18.01 -13.38 -20.87
N THR A 241 17.53 -12.68 -19.85
CA THR A 241 17.81 -12.94 -18.43
C THR A 241 16.52 -13.04 -17.64
N ALA A 242 16.59 -13.47 -16.38
CA ALA A 242 15.39 -13.52 -15.55
C ALA A 242 14.74 -12.15 -15.29
N ALA A 243 15.48 -11.06 -15.44
CA ALA A 243 14.92 -9.71 -15.39
C ALA A 243 13.85 -9.48 -16.49
N ASP A 244 13.94 -10.16 -17.63
CA ASP A 244 12.98 -10.07 -18.73
C ASP A 244 11.62 -10.74 -18.40
N LEU A 245 11.57 -11.56 -17.34
CA LEU A 245 10.32 -12.14 -16.81
C LEU A 245 9.51 -11.12 -16.00
N ILE A 246 10.14 -10.02 -15.59
CA ILE A 246 9.49 -9.01 -14.75
C ILE A 246 8.66 -8.09 -15.64
N ARG A 247 7.32 -8.17 -15.49
CA ARG A 247 6.43 -7.29 -16.22
C ARG A 247 6.54 -5.85 -15.70
N PRO A 248 6.65 -4.84 -16.60
CA PRO A 248 6.54 -3.45 -16.18
C PRO A 248 5.23 -3.20 -15.44
N LEU A 249 5.28 -2.44 -14.33
CA LEU A 249 4.11 -2.18 -13.50
C LEU A 249 2.94 -1.54 -14.28
N ALA A 250 3.24 -0.74 -15.32
CA ALA A 250 2.22 -0.13 -16.17
C ALA A 250 1.45 -1.16 -17.00
N ASP A 251 2.05 -2.32 -17.28
CA ASP A 251 1.48 -3.38 -18.12
C ASP A 251 0.96 -4.56 -17.27
N ASP A 252 1.06 -4.46 -15.94
CA ASP A 252 0.64 -5.52 -15.03
C ASP A 252 -0.87 -5.50 -14.82
N LEU A 253 -1.55 -6.53 -15.34
CA LEU A 253 -3.00 -6.69 -15.22
C LEU A 253 -3.47 -6.85 -13.76
N PHE A 254 -2.62 -7.36 -12.87
CA PHE A 254 -2.94 -7.49 -11.44
C PHE A 254 -2.82 -6.17 -10.69
N TRP A 255 -2.20 -5.15 -11.28
CA TRP A 255 -2.21 -3.78 -10.79
C TRP A 255 -3.62 -3.17 -10.81
N LEU A 256 -4.47 -3.57 -11.78
CA LEU A 256 -5.87 -3.16 -11.87
C LEU A 256 -6.68 -3.58 -10.62
N GLY A 257 -6.39 -4.73 -10.03
CA GLY A 257 -7.02 -5.14 -8.77
C GLY A 257 -6.75 -4.17 -7.61
N THR A 258 -5.60 -3.50 -7.60
CA THR A 258 -5.26 -2.48 -6.62
C THR A 258 -6.00 -1.17 -6.89
N ASP A 259 -6.13 -0.77 -8.14
CA ASP A 259 -6.89 0.42 -8.54
C ASP A 259 -8.40 0.23 -8.29
N GLU A 260 -8.93 -0.95 -8.58
CA GLU A 260 -10.32 -1.31 -8.25
C GLU A 260 -10.58 -1.27 -6.74
N ALA A 261 -9.65 -1.77 -5.93
CA ALA A 261 -9.71 -1.67 -4.48
C ALA A 261 -9.60 -0.21 -3.99
N ILE A 262 -8.78 0.61 -4.63
CA ILE A 262 -8.68 2.05 -4.37
C ILE A 262 -9.98 2.76 -4.75
N ASP A 263 -10.58 2.45 -5.88
CA ASP A 263 -11.84 3.07 -6.32
C ASP A 263 -13.02 2.62 -5.49
N GLN A 264 -13.09 1.36 -5.09
CA GLN A 264 -14.06 0.88 -4.09
C GLN A 264 -13.85 1.57 -2.74
N GLY A 265 -12.60 1.70 -2.27
CA GLY A 265 -12.27 2.44 -1.07
C GLY A 265 -12.64 3.93 -1.16
N ARG A 266 -12.44 4.57 -2.31
CA ARG A 266 -12.88 5.94 -2.57
C ARG A 266 -14.40 6.07 -2.60
N ALA A 267 -15.09 5.13 -3.21
CA ALA A 267 -16.55 5.12 -3.25
C ALA A 267 -17.14 4.91 -1.85
N ALA A 268 -16.62 3.96 -1.09
CA ALA A 268 -16.97 3.76 0.32
C ALA A 268 -16.65 5.00 1.15
N GLY A 269 -15.47 5.59 0.99
CA GLY A 269 -15.06 6.80 1.71
C GLY A 269 -15.94 8.03 1.43
N ARG A 270 -16.51 8.16 0.23
CA ARG A 270 -17.49 9.23 -0.08
C ARG A 270 -18.80 9.05 0.69
N ALA A 271 -19.30 7.83 0.78
CA ALA A 271 -20.50 7.50 1.58
C ALA A 271 -20.19 7.63 3.08
N ASP A 272 -19.04 7.13 3.51
CA ASP A 272 -18.63 7.14 4.91
C ASP A 272 -18.41 8.54 5.48
N ALA A 273 -17.92 9.50 4.72
CA ALA A 273 -17.67 10.87 5.19
C ALA A 273 -18.91 11.52 5.80
N VAL A 274 -20.10 11.31 5.22
CA VAL A 274 -21.36 11.80 5.75
C VAL A 274 -21.76 11.02 7.02
N LEU A 275 -21.55 9.71 7.02
CA LEU A 275 -21.91 8.82 8.12
C LEU A 275 -20.92 8.92 9.31
N LEU A 276 -19.67 9.27 9.06
CA LEU A 276 -18.65 9.56 10.08
C LEU A 276 -18.95 10.86 10.84
N ARG A 277 -19.59 11.85 10.18
CA ARG A 277 -19.88 13.15 10.78
C ARG A 277 -20.79 13.00 12.00
N ARG A 278 -20.31 13.38 13.15
CA ARG A 278 -21.05 13.46 14.41
C ARG A 278 -20.54 14.62 15.27
N SER A 279 -21.34 15.02 16.26
CA SER A 279 -20.89 16.01 17.25
C SER A 279 -19.90 15.39 18.22
N VAL A 280 -18.64 15.74 18.08
CA VAL A 280 -17.53 15.37 18.95
C VAL A 280 -17.34 16.47 19.99
N ARG A 281 -17.32 16.10 21.27
CA ARG A 281 -17.21 17.05 22.40
C ARG A 281 -15.99 16.81 23.28
N SER A 282 -15.13 15.88 22.90
CA SER A 282 -13.88 15.58 23.60
C SER A 282 -12.76 15.42 22.58
N PHE A 283 -11.71 16.23 22.74
CA PHE A 283 -10.60 16.33 21.81
C PHE A 283 -9.30 16.00 22.52
N ARG A 284 -8.33 15.47 21.75
CA ARG A 284 -6.94 15.38 22.17
C ARG A 284 -6.29 16.77 22.07
N ALA A 285 -5.22 16.97 22.81
CA ALA A 285 -4.47 18.24 22.79
C ALA A 285 -3.58 18.42 21.54
N ASP A 286 -3.54 17.41 20.65
CA ASP A 286 -2.71 17.45 19.45
C ASP A 286 -3.10 18.63 18.55
N PRO A 287 -2.12 19.33 17.96
CA PRO A 287 -2.39 20.44 17.03
C PRO A 287 -3.09 19.90 15.77
N VAL A 288 -4.04 20.69 15.26
CA VAL A 288 -4.72 20.42 14.00
C VAL A 288 -3.90 20.99 12.84
N ASP A 289 -3.72 20.20 11.76
CA ASP A 289 -3.07 20.70 10.54
C ASP A 289 -3.85 21.88 9.95
N PRO A 290 -3.25 23.07 9.86
CA PRO A 290 -3.88 24.25 9.23
C PRO A 290 -4.30 23.97 7.77
N GLY A 291 -3.58 23.11 7.07
CA GLY A 291 -3.90 22.69 5.72
C GLY A 291 -5.22 21.91 5.65
N ALA A 292 -5.46 21.00 6.60
CA ALA A 292 -6.72 20.26 6.69
C ALA A 292 -7.92 21.18 6.94
N LEU A 293 -7.79 22.15 7.85
CA LEU A 293 -8.83 23.14 8.08
C LEU A 293 -9.14 23.96 6.83
N ARG A 294 -8.11 24.44 6.11
CA ARG A 294 -8.27 25.21 4.87
C ARG A 294 -8.94 24.39 3.78
N ARG A 295 -8.56 23.10 3.62
CA ARG A 295 -9.22 22.18 2.67
C ARG A 295 -10.70 22.00 3.02
N ALA A 296 -11.02 21.77 4.27
CA ALA A 296 -12.39 21.59 4.74
C ALA A 296 -13.24 22.86 4.50
N VAL A 297 -12.70 24.05 4.77
CA VAL A 297 -13.36 25.33 4.44
C VAL A 297 -13.55 25.47 2.93
N GLY A 298 -12.54 25.12 2.12
CA GLY A 298 -12.65 25.12 0.66
C GLY A 298 -13.79 24.25 0.13
N VAL A 299 -14.00 23.07 0.72
CA VAL A 299 -15.15 22.19 0.42
C VAL A 299 -16.46 22.86 0.82
N ALA A 300 -16.55 23.42 2.01
CA ALA A 300 -17.74 24.10 2.53
C ALA A 300 -18.21 25.25 1.60
N LEU A 301 -17.28 25.98 1.02
CA LEU A 301 -17.55 27.10 0.09
C LEU A 301 -18.12 26.63 -1.27
N ARG A 302 -18.23 25.31 -1.52
CA ARG A 302 -18.92 24.73 -2.69
C ARG A 302 -20.41 24.48 -2.43
N ALA A 303 -20.91 24.82 -1.25
CA ALA A 303 -22.34 24.68 -0.96
C ALA A 303 -23.20 25.45 -1.97
N PRO A 304 -24.39 24.94 -2.31
CA PRO A 304 -25.32 25.65 -3.17
C PRO A 304 -25.73 26.98 -2.54
N ALA A 305 -25.80 28.02 -3.35
CA ALA A 305 -26.14 29.37 -2.90
C ALA A 305 -27.03 30.06 -3.94
N PRO A 306 -27.96 30.94 -3.47
CA PRO A 306 -28.79 31.71 -4.37
C PRO A 306 -27.94 32.68 -5.21
N HIS A 307 -28.41 32.99 -6.43
CA HIS A 307 -27.81 34.00 -7.32
C HIS A 307 -26.31 33.82 -7.60
N HIS A 308 -25.80 32.56 -7.55
CA HIS A 308 -24.37 32.23 -7.67
C HIS A 308 -23.47 33.00 -6.68
N THR A 309 -24.02 33.46 -5.55
CA THR A 309 -23.30 34.18 -4.49
C THR A 309 -22.48 33.21 -3.62
N ARG A 310 -21.81 33.76 -2.63
CA ARG A 310 -21.13 33.00 -1.56
C ARG A 310 -21.53 33.58 -0.21
N PRO A 311 -22.74 33.27 0.29
CA PRO A 311 -23.33 33.94 1.45
C PRO A 311 -22.77 33.41 2.78
N VAL A 312 -21.55 32.90 2.80
CA VAL A 312 -20.91 32.40 4.02
C VAL A 312 -19.46 32.82 4.11
N ARG A 313 -19.05 33.14 5.32
CA ARG A 313 -17.64 33.34 5.70
C ARG A 313 -17.37 32.53 6.97
N PHE A 314 -16.12 32.15 7.16
CA PHE A 314 -15.66 31.46 8.36
C PHE A 314 -14.55 32.30 9.00
N VAL A 315 -14.75 32.75 10.23
CA VAL A 315 -13.67 33.34 11.03
C VAL A 315 -13.00 32.21 11.83
N TRP A 316 -11.74 32.01 11.58
CA TRP A 316 -10.93 31.09 12.35
C TRP A 316 -10.27 31.83 13.49
N LEU A 317 -10.61 31.44 14.74
CA LEU A 317 -10.10 32.05 15.97
C LEU A 317 -8.72 31.46 16.33
N ALA A 318 -7.73 31.66 15.44
CA ALA A 318 -6.37 31.12 15.60
C ALA A 318 -5.62 31.81 16.75
N ASP A 319 -5.88 33.08 17.01
CA ASP A 319 -5.35 33.83 18.17
C ASP A 319 -6.12 33.42 19.44
N ARG A 320 -5.44 32.75 20.36
CA ARG A 320 -6.01 32.30 21.61
C ARG A 320 -6.50 33.44 22.53
N GLN A 321 -5.90 34.61 22.45
CA GLN A 321 -6.33 35.78 23.25
C GLN A 321 -7.64 36.34 22.70
N VAL A 322 -7.74 36.49 21.39
CA VAL A 322 -8.98 36.91 20.72
C VAL A 322 -10.10 35.90 21.02
N ARG A 323 -9.82 34.61 20.88
CA ARG A 323 -10.78 33.57 21.19
C ARG A 323 -11.26 33.67 22.64
N ARG A 324 -10.35 33.78 23.57
CA ARG A 324 -10.69 33.83 25.00
C ARG A 324 -11.53 35.07 25.34
N ARG A 325 -11.15 36.25 24.86
CA ARG A 325 -11.94 37.49 25.06
C ARG A 325 -13.39 37.31 24.58
N LEU A 326 -13.56 36.81 23.35
CA LEU A 326 -14.89 36.55 22.80
C LEU A 326 -15.69 35.60 23.69
N LEU A 327 -15.12 34.43 24.06
CA LEU A 327 -15.82 33.44 24.87
C LEU A 327 -16.15 33.95 26.26
N ASP A 328 -15.27 34.71 26.90
CA ASP A 328 -15.50 35.34 28.21
C ASP A 328 -16.63 36.37 28.14
N ALA A 329 -16.65 37.22 27.11
CA ALA A 329 -17.72 38.18 26.88
C ALA A 329 -19.09 37.49 26.65
N MET A 330 -19.11 36.45 25.84
CA MET A 330 -20.30 35.64 25.59
C MET A 330 -20.80 34.93 26.87
N ALA A 331 -19.90 34.41 27.70
CA ALA A 331 -20.25 33.76 28.97
C ALA A 331 -20.84 34.77 29.95
N GLN A 332 -20.32 36.02 30.00
CA GLN A 332 -20.87 37.11 30.83
C GLN A 332 -22.28 37.49 30.36
N ALA A 333 -22.48 37.70 29.06
CA ALA A 333 -23.80 37.98 28.49
C ALA A 333 -24.81 36.88 28.85
N TRP A 334 -24.42 35.62 28.70
CA TRP A 334 -25.29 34.49 29.03
C TRP A 334 -25.61 34.43 30.52
N ARG A 335 -24.67 34.71 31.43
CA ARG A 335 -24.94 34.81 32.87
C ARG A 335 -25.95 35.89 33.17
N ALA A 336 -25.84 37.03 32.51
CA ALA A 336 -26.79 38.14 32.67
C ALA A 336 -28.23 37.73 32.22
N ASP A 337 -28.34 37.00 31.11
CA ASP A 337 -29.64 36.51 30.63
C ASP A 337 -30.24 35.49 31.60
N LEU A 338 -29.44 34.51 32.06
CA LEU A 338 -29.89 33.51 33.00
C LEU A 338 -30.33 34.05 34.38
N ARG A 339 -29.67 35.15 34.84
CA ARG A 339 -30.11 35.87 36.03
C ARG A 339 -31.45 36.58 35.81
N ARG A 340 -31.65 37.15 34.62
CA ARG A 340 -32.89 37.79 34.21
C ARG A 340 -34.06 36.76 34.16
N ASP A 341 -33.72 35.51 33.78
CA ASP A 341 -34.66 34.36 33.80
C ASP A 341 -34.93 33.83 35.21
N GLY A 342 -34.31 34.40 36.26
CA GLY A 342 -34.52 34.00 37.65
C GLY A 342 -33.82 32.73 38.10
N LEU A 343 -32.75 32.31 37.40
CA LEU A 343 -32.00 31.15 37.82
C LEU A 343 -31.07 31.46 39.01
N THR A 344 -30.86 30.46 39.87
CA THR A 344 -29.84 30.53 40.96
C THR A 344 -28.43 30.45 40.40
N GLU A 345 -27.43 31.05 41.06
CA GLU A 345 -26.04 31.06 40.61
C GLU A 345 -25.51 29.66 40.34
N ASP A 346 -25.81 28.64 41.20
CA ASP A 346 -25.41 27.27 40.97
C ASP A 346 -25.95 26.68 39.66
N ARG A 347 -27.16 27.03 39.28
CA ARG A 347 -27.78 26.60 38.04
C ARG A 347 -27.19 27.34 36.86
N ILE A 348 -26.86 28.62 37.03
CA ILE A 348 -26.18 29.46 36.03
C ILE A 348 -24.80 28.84 35.70
N GLU A 349 -23.97 28.61 36.72
CA GLU A 349 -22.61 28.09 36.51
C GLU A 349 -22.66 26.68 35.88
N ARG A 350 -23.60 25.81 36.26
CA ARG A 350 -23.75 24.52 35.58
C ARG A 350 -24.13 24.63 34.11
N ARG A 351 -24.92 25.66 33.74
CA ARG A 351 -25.28 25.91 32.33
C ARG A 351 -24.12 26.51 31.56
N VAL A 352 -23.43 27.49 32.12
CA VAL A 352 -22.30 28.20 31.48
C VAL A 352 -21.15 27.25 31.19
N ARG A 353 -20.85 26.28 32.06
CA ARG A 353 -19.86 25.22 31.82
C ARG A 353 -20.10 24.39 30.55
N ARG A 354 -21.31 24.39 29.99
CA ARG A 354 -21.53 23.77 28.67
C ARG A 354 -20.78 24.45 27.55
N GLY A 355 -20.33 25.68 27.77
CA GLY A 355 -19.48 26.45 26.87
C GLY A 355 -17.99 26.05 26.92
N ASP A 356 -17.56 25.29 27.94
CA ASP A 356 -16.17 24.89 28.14
C ASP A 356 -15.62 24.16 26.92
N LEU A 357 -16.46 23.45 26.18
CA LEU A 357 -16.11 22.81 24.91
C LEU A 357 -15.38 23.76 23.94
N LEU A 358 -15.77 25.03 23.85
CA LEU A 358 -15.15 26.02 22.95
C LEU A 358 -13.83 26.54 23.50
N TYR A 359 -13.65 26.54 24.83
CA TYR A 359 -12.37 26.87 25.46
C TYR A 359 -11.35 25.74 25.29
N ASP A 360 -11.80 24.49 25.43
CA ASP A 360 -10.94 23.31 25.43
C ASP A 360 -10.61 22.80 24.02
N ALA A 361 -11.39 23.20 22.99
CA ALA A 361 -11.15 22.76 21.63
C ALA A 361 -9.79 23.26 21.11
N PRO A 362 -9.01 22.43 20.42
CA PRO A 362 -7.79 22.89 19.74
C PRO A 362 -8.04 24.06 18.81
N GLU A 363 -9.09 23.99 17.98
CA GLU A 363 -9.45 25.03 17.03
C GLU A 363 -10.94 25.41 17.12
N VAL A 364 -11.24 26.68 16.82
CA VAL A 364 -12.61 27.21 16.80
C VAL A 364 -12.83 28.05 15.55
N LEU A 365 -13.93 27.77 14.83
CA LEU A 365 -14.39 28.56 13.69
C LEU A 365 -15.77 29.16 14.01
N VAL A 366 -16.00 30.39 13.57
CA VAL A 366 -17.31 31.07 13.63
C VAL A 366 -17.83 31.19 12.20
N PRO A 367 -18.85 30.42 11.80
CA PRO A 367 -19.53 30.60 10.53
C PRO A 367 -20.44 31.85 10.59
N LEU A 368 -20.47 32.58 9.48
CA LEU A 368 -21.22 33.83 9.35
C LEU A 368 -22.04 33.80 8.05
N ALA A 369 -23.30 34.11 8.11
CA ALA A 369 -24.08 34.44 6.94
C ALA A 369 -23.79 35.89 6.54
N VAL A 370 -23.50 36.13 5.27
CA VAL A 370 -23.21 37.44 4.71
C VAL A 370 -24.18 37.76 3.57
N PRO A 371 -24.67 38.99 3.46
CA PRO A 371 -25.68 39.35 2.45
C PRO A 371 -25.08 39.73 1.09
N ASP A 372 -23.79 39.40 0.85
CA ASP A 372 -23.11 39.73 -0.40
C ASP A 372 -23.86 39.22 -1.63
N GLY A 373 -24.36 40.11 -2.47
CA GLY A 373 -25.13 39.77 -3.67
C GLY A 373 -26.59 39.45 -3.42
N ALA A 374 -27.12 39.70 -2.21
CA ALA A 374 -28.54 39.57 -1.93
C ALA A 374 -29.37 40.65 -2.66
N HIS A 375 -30.54 40.29 -3.12
CA HIS A 375 -31.48 41.22 -3.71
C HIS A 375 -32.22 42.01 -2.60
N ALA A 376 -32.40 43.30 -2.82
CA ALA A 376 -33.25 44.12 -1.98
C ALA A 376 -34.69 44.10 -2.49
N TYR A 377 -35.64 43.75 -1.65
CA TYR A 377 -37.04 43.75 -2.00
C TYR A 377 -37.83 44.80 -1.25
N PRO A 378 -38.79 45.49 -1.91
CA PRO A 378 -39.54 46.57 -1.28
C PRO A 378 -40.58 46.10 -0.26
N ASP A 379 -40.96 44.79 -0.28
CA ASP A 379 -41.91 44.23 0.65
C ASP A 379 -41.27 43.23 1.61
N VAL A 380 -41.79 43.22 2.84
CA VAL A 380 -41.30 42.39 3.95
C VAL A 380 -41.32 40.88 3.63
N ARG A 381 -42.29 40.42 2.87
CA ARG A 381 -42.46 39.00 2.57
C ARG A 381 -41.30 38.49 1.67
N ARG A 382 -40.98 39.23 0.57
CA ARG A 382 -39.89 38.84 -0.34
C ARG A 382 -38.54 39.05 0.33
N GLN A 383 -38.38 40.15 1.10
CA GLN A 383 -37.17 40.41 1.85
C GLN A 383 -36.87 39.26 2.85
N ALA A 384 -37.88 38.83 3.60
CA ALA A 384 -37.73 37.69 4.53
C ALA A 384 -37.41 36.38 3.81
N ALA A 385 -37.97 36.14 2.62
CA ALA A 385 -37.64 34.95 1.81
C ALA A 385 -36.19 34.96 1.33
N GLU A 386 -35.67 36.12 0.89
CA GLU A 386 -34.27 36.32 0.51
C GLU A 386 -33.32 35.97 1.67
N GLU A 387 -33.61 36.56 2.84
CA GLU A 387 -32.81 36.32 4.06
C GLU A 387 -32.84 34.84 4.48
N ALA A 388 -33.99 34.18 4.33
CA ALA A 388 -34.13 32.77 4.62
C ALA A 388 -33.28 31.93 3.66
N MET A 389 -33.28 32.19 2.34
CA MET A 389 -32.47 31.49 1.36
C MET A 389 -30.98 31.60 1.68
N PHE A 390 -30.49 32.79 2.02
CA PHE A 390 -29.11 33.05 2.42
C PHE A 390 -28.72 32.27 3.69
N THR A 391 -29.64 32.25 4.68
CA THR A 391 -29.43 31.48 5.92
C THR A 391 -29.37 29.99 5.66
N VAL A 392 -30.27 29.44 4.81
CA VAL A 392 -30.28 28.03 4.42
C VAL A 392 -29.01 27.65 3.67
N ALA A 393 -28.56 28.49 2.72
CA ALA A 393 -27.31 28.28 1.98
C ALA A 393 -26.09 28.28 2.92
N ALA A 394 -26.04 29.20 3.89
CA ALA A 394 -24.97 29.22 4.87
C ALA A 394 -25.00 27.99 5.81
N GLY A 395 -26.19 27.50 6.18
CA GLY A 395 -26.35 26.24 6.91
C GLY A 395 -25.88 25.02 6.12
N ALA A 396 -26.14 24.99 4.81
CA ALA A 396 -25.60 23.95 3.92
C ALA A 396 -24.06 23.98 3.87
N ALA A 397 -23.46 25.17 3.84
CA ALA A 397 -22.00 25.32 3.91
C ALA A 397 -21.43 24.85 5.27
N VAL A 398 -22.11 25.12 6.37
CA VAL A 398 -21.72 24.58 7.69
C VAL A 398 -21.76 23.06 7.69
N GLN A 399 -22.82 22.44 7.17
CA GLN A 399 -22.89 20.97 7.06
C GLN A 399 -21.75 20.44 6.17
N GLY A 400 -21.47 21.11 5.04
CA GLY A 400 -20.35 20.78 4.15
C GLY A 400 -19.01 20.80 4.90
N LEU A 401 -18.78 21.83 5.75
CA LEU A 401 -17.59 21.90 6.60
C LEU A 401 -17.49 20.72 7.57
N LEU A 402 -18.58 20.41 8.27
CA LEU A 402 -18.58 19.32 9.27
C LEU A 402 -18.30 17.95 8.63
N VAL A 403 -18.81 17.71 7.43
CA VAL A 403 -18.54 16.48 6.66
C VAL A 403 -17.09 16.47 6.19
N ALA A 404 -16.57 17.58 5.65
CA ALA A 404 -15.20 17.67 5.20
C ALA A 404 -14.18 17.46 6.35
N LEU A 405 -14.47 18.02 7.53
CA LEU A 405 -13.65 17.79 8.74
C LEU A 405 -13.65 16.30 9.14
N ALA A 406 -14.81 15.64 9.08
CA ALA A 406 -14.89 14.19 9.36
C ALA A 406 -14.11 13.36 8.34
N ALA A 407 -14.11 13.74 7.06
CA ALA A 407 -13.31 13.10 6.01
C ALA A 407 -11.78 13.26 6.23
N GLU A 408 -11.36 14.38 6.85
CA GLU A 408 -9.97 14.59 7.29
C GLU A 408 -9.63 13.90 8.63
N GLY A 409 -10.56 13.09 9.18
CA GLY A 409 -10.37 12.43 10.48
C GLY A 409 -10.51 13.35 11.68
N LEU A 410 -11.01 14.58 11.48
CA LEU A 410 -11.20 15.58 12.54
C LEU A 410 -12.61 15.49 13.13
N GLY A 411 -12.67 15.55 14.45
CA GLY A 411 -13.91 15.71 15.18
C GLY A 411 -14.36 17.17 15.17
N SER A 412 -15.67 17.38 15.14
CA SER A 412 -16.25 18.74 15.25
C SER A 412 -17.55 18.75 16.03
N CYS A 413 -17.84 19.92 16.63
CA CYS A 413 -19.13 20.16 17.28
C CYS A 413 -19.62 21.59 16.95
N TRP A 414 -20.77 21.69 16.30
CA TRP A 414 -21.44 22.96 16.05
C TRP A 414 -22.30 23.36 17.24
N VAL A 415 -22.02 24.51 17.84
CA VAL A 415 -22.68 25.08 19.03
C VAL A 415 -23.36 26.38 18.63
N GLY A 416 -24.65 26.53 18.93
CA GLY A 416 -25.45 27.71 18.54
C GLY A 416 -25.21 28.97 19.37
N SER A 417 -24.23 29.01 20.25
CA SER A 417 -24.06 30.07 21.27
C SER A 417 -23.98 31.48 20.69
N THR A 418 -23.32 31.71 19.54
CA THR A 418 -23.17 33.06 18.94
C THR A 418 -24.48 33.60 18.36
N LEU A 419 -25.48 32.74 18.10
CA LEU A 419 -26.80 33.16 17.64
C LEU A 419 -27.55 34.03 18.67
N PHE A 420 -27.27 33.85 19.97
CA PHE A 420 -27.93 34.55 21.06
C PHE A 420 -27.30 35.88 21.40
N CYS A 421 -26.10 36.20 20.88
CA CYS A 421 -25.39 37.45 21.15
C CYS A 421 -24.69 38.02 19.90
N PRO A 422 -25.39 38.18 18.76
CA PRO A 422 -24.77 38.51 17.49
C PRO A 422 -24.03 39.84 17.49
N ASP A 423 -24.57 40.86 18.18
CA ASP A 423 -23.96 42.20 18.27
C ASP A 423 -22.63 42.14 19.02
N LEU A 424 -22.59 41.42 20.12
CA LEU A 424 -21.38 41.17 20.89
C LEU A 424 -20.30 40.48 20.05
N VAL A 425 -20.67 39.43 19.33
CA VAL A 425 -19.75 38.67 18.47
C VAL A 425 -19.18 39.58 17.38
N ARG A 426 -20.01 40.43 16.75
CA ARG A 426 -19.55 41.39 15.74
C ARG A 426 -18.58 42.42 16.34
N ALA A 427 -18.90 42.96 17.50
CA ALA A 427 -18.06 43.94 18.17
C ALA A 427 -16.69 43.34 18.55
N GLU A 428 -16.65 42.15 19.18
CA GLU A 428 -15.41 41.51 19.62
C GLU A 428 -14.51 41.08 18.45
N LEU A 429 -15.11 40.74 17.32
CA LEU A 429 -14.38 40.29 16.12
C LEU A 429 -14.21 41.36 15.05
N ALA A 430 -14.63 42.60 15.33
CA ALA A 430 -14.60 43.74 14.41
C ALA A 430 -15.24 43.45 13.03
N LEU A 431 -16.43 42.79 13.04
CA LEU A 431 -17.14 42.37 11.83
C LEU A 431 -18.15 43.40 11.36
N PRO A 432 -18.52 43.41 10.06
CA PRO A 432 -19.58 44.28 9.53
C PRO A 432 -20.92 44.05 10.24
N PRO A 433 -21.76 45.11 10.36
CA PRO A 433 -23.01 45.06 11.13
C PRO A 433 -24.08 44.13 10.51
N ASP A 434 -24.00 43.87 9.21
CA ASP A 434 -24.90 43.04 8.44
C ASP A 434 -24.48 41.54 8.39
N TRP A 435 -23.32 41.20 8.92
CA TRP A 435 -22.88 39.81 9.03
C TRP A 435 -23.54 39.13 10.25
N ARG A 436 -24.13 37.95 10.01
CA ARG A 436 -24.87 37.22 11.07
C ARG A 436 -24.12 35.95 11.49
N PRO A 437 -23.63 35.89 12.76
CA PRO A 437 -23.04 34.67 13.30
C PRO A 437 -24.04 33.52 13.31
N LEU A 438 -23.59 32.30 12.95
CA LEU A 438 -24.41 31.08 12.84
C LEU A 438 -23.99 29.99 13.84
N GLY A 439 -23.42 30.37 14.96
CA GLY A 439 -22.86 29.45 15.94
C GLY A 439 -21.33 29.47 15.93
N ALA A 440 -20.74 28.57 16.69
CA ALA A 440 -19.31 28.34 16.74
C ALA A 440 -19.05 26.84 16.54
N ILE A 441 -17.94 26.50 15.89
CA ILE A 441 -17.56 25.12 15.59
C ILE A 441 -16.26 24.80 16.31
N ALA A 442 -16.34 23.95 17.32
CA ALA A 442 -15.17 23.34 17.96
C ALA A 442 -14.59 22.26 17.02
N VAL A 443 -13.28 22.25 16.83
CA VAL A 443 -12.58 21.30 15.95
C VAL A 443 -11.33 20.76 16.64
N GLY A 444 -11.05 19.49 16.46
CA GLY A 444 -9.86 18.84 17.00
C GLY A 444 -9.78 17.37 16.66
N HIS A 445 -8.69 16.72 17.03
CA HIS A 445 -8.57 15.28 16.94
C HIS A 445 -9.47 14.62 17.99
N PRO A 446 -10.39 13.71 17.60
CA PRO A 446 -11.28 13.06 18.56
C PRO A 446 -10.50 12.14 19.48
N THR A 447 -10.92 12.03 20.75
CA THR A 447 -10.33 11.09 21.72
C THR A 447 -10.58 9.63 21.36
N GLN A 448 -11.64 9.36 20.60
CA GLN A 448 -11.97 8.04 20.06
C GLN A 448 -12.08 8.11 18.54
N PRO A 449 -11.66 7.08 17.80
CA PRO A 449 -11.82 7.06 16.34
C PRO A 449 -13.26 7.31 15.90
N LEU A 450 -13.43 8.06 14.83
CA LEU A 450 -14.73 8.23 14.20
C LEU A 450 -15.17 6.89 13.60
N GLN A 451 -16.41 6.52 13.86
CA GLN A 451 -17.02 5.30 13.33
C GLN A 451 -18.25 5.68 12.52
N PRO A 452 -18.47 5.11 11.33
CA PRO A 452 -19.68 5.34 10.55
C PRO A 452 -20.92 4.91 11.35
N ARG A 453 -21.99 5.69 11.22
CA ARG A 453 -23.30 5.32 11.75
C ARG A 453 -24.20 4.86 10.60
N PRO A 454 -25.03 3.86 10.80
CA PRO A 454 -25.99 3.48 9.78
C PRO A 454 -26.90 4.68 9.44
N PRO A 455 -27.36 4.80 8.18
CA PRO A 455 -28.39 5.75 7.83
C PRO A 455 -29.62 5.54 8.70
N ARG A 456 -30.40 6.58 8.91
CA ARG A 456 -31.72 6.45 9.52
C ARG A 456 -32.71 5.90 8.51
N ASP A 457 -33.82 5.35 9.00
CA ASP A 457 -34.90 4.93 8.17
C ASP A 457 -35.45 6.14 7.39
N PRO A 458 -35.51 6.10 6.05
CA PRO A 458 -36.05 7.20 5.26
C PRO A 458 -37.52 7.49 5.61
N ASP A 459 -38.28 6.52 6.06
CA ASP A 459 -39.69 6.68 6.43
C ASP A 459 -39.87 7.57 7.68
N ASP A 460 -38.82 7.80 8.48
CA ASP A 460 -38.82 8.79 9.55
C ASP A 460 -39.04 10.24 9.07
N GLY A 461 -38.79 10.52 7.78
CA GLY A 461 -38.83 11.87 7.24
C GLY A 461 -39.31 12.02 5.79
N LEU A 462 -39.60 10.94 5.08
CA LEU A 462 -40.09 10.95 3.71
C LEU A 462 -41.61 10.77 3.70
N LEU A 463 -42.30 11.75 3.15
CA LEU A 463 -43.75 11.69 2.97
C LEU A 463 -44.04 11.57 1.46
N LEU A 464 -44.67 10.47 1.07
CA LEU A 464 -45.26 10.30 -0.25
C LEU A 464 -46.61 11.00 -0.34
N ARG A 465 -46.83 11.78 -1.40
CA ARG A 465 -48.08 12.48 -1.66
C ARG A 465 -48.55 12.18 -3.07
#